data_5c1e5b5b42e4ad5283de3c4e3ac8ce75
#
_entry.id   5c1e5b5b42e4ad5283de3c4e3ac8ce75
#
_cell.length_a   1.000
_cell.length_b   1.000
_cell.length_c   1.000
_cell.angle_alpha   90.00
_cell.angle_beta   90.00
_cell.angle_gamma   90.00
#
_symmetry.space_group_name_H-M   'P 1'
#
loop_
_entity.id
_entity.type
_entity.pdbx_description
1 polymer ?
#
loop_
_entity_poly.entity_id
_entity_poly.type
_entity_poly.pdbx_seq_one_letter_code
_entity_poly.pdbx_strand_id
1 'polypeptide(L)'
;MCRDARASAQVRNHAGRSRIPLTGLVADGESVNLAITFASDDACGFAVLDAWTAPGPCPCSVLLEVASVSECDPSSGNHTVDFLLSVTNPPGSGLLDIGGTLFEPPSVNGTYSATVDGFAADGQAASAGAFFTDLPSCTTAQDAIWVAPDPCSCPGDIDGDGIIGVSDTLDLLANFGCTGVGCTGDVDGDNLVGVADILELLSAFGDSC
;
A
#
# COMPACT_ATOMS: atom_id res chain seq x y z
N MET A 1 -12.17 -19.87 -0.51
CA MET A 1 -13.09 -19.42 0.56
C MET A 1 -12.85 -20.30 1.76
N CYS A 2 -12.15 -19.80 2.74
CA CYS A 2 -12.13 -20.42 4.06
C CYS A 2 -13.54 -20.27 4.64
N ARG A 3 -14.16 -21.37 4.99
CA ARG A 3 -15.46 -21.38 5.67
C ARG A 3 -15.19 -21.38 7.16
N ASP A 4 -15.97 -20.60 7.91
CA ASP A 4 -16.00 -20.71 9.36
C ASP A 4 -16.06 -22.18 9.76
N ALA A 5 -15.31 -22.56 10.79
CA ALA A 5 -15.35 -23.91 11.30
C ALA A 5 -16.79 -24.23 11.70
N ARG A 6 -17.40 -25.18 11.03
CA ARG A 6 -18.76 -25.66 11.33
C ARG A 6 -18.68 -27.09 11.80
N ALA A 7 -19.12 -27.30 13.01
CA ALA A 7 -19.29 -28.64 13.57
C ALA A 7 -20.77 -28.87 13.88
N SER A 8 -21.17 -30.13 14.03
CA SER A 8 -22.49 -30.49 14.50
C SER A 8 -22.38 -31.60 15.52
N ALA A 9 -23.06 -31.44 16.65
CA ALA A 9 -23.21 -32.50 17.62
C ALA A 9 -24.46 -33.33 17.33
N GLN A 10 -24.36 -34.66 17.48
CA GLN A 10 -25.52 -35.55 17.39
C GLN A 10 -25.97 -35.92 18.80
N VAL A 11 -27.21 -35.60 19.09
CA VAL A 11 -27.87 -35.98 20.37
C VAL A 11 -28.90 -37.06 20.08
N ARG A 12 -28.89 -38.16 20.86
CA ARG A 12 -29.93 -39.20 20.84
C ARG A 12 -30.94 -38.93 21.95
N ASN A 13 -32.20 -38.91 21.59
CA ASN A 13 -33.31 -38.98 22.52
C ASN A 13 -34.24 -40.14 22.14
N HIS A 14 -35.32 -40.32 22.91
CA HIS A 14 -36.32 -41.38 22.65
C HIS A 14 -37.03 -41.23 21.29
N ALA A 15 -36.98 -40.07 20.65
CA ALA A 15 -37.59 -39.79 19.35
C ALA A 15 -36.63 -39.93 18.19
N GLY A 16 -35.32 -40.20 18.41
CA GLY A 16 -34.33 -40.39 17.36
C GLY A 16 -33.02 -39.63 17.55
N ARG A 17 -32.34 -39.34 16.42
CA ARG A 17 -31.09 -38.57 16.38
C ARG A 17 -31.39 -37.14 15.88
N SER A 18 -30.99 -36.18 16.67
CA SER A 18 -30.98 -34.77 16.24
C SER A 18 -29.56 -34.24 16.05
N ARG A 19 -29.36 -33.39 15.06
CA ARG A 19 -28.11 -32.66 14.85
C ARG A 19 -28.29 -31.24 15.35
N ILE A 20 -27.36 -30.79 16.17
CA ILE A 20 -27.29 -29.40 16.65
C ILE A 20 -26.08 -28.76 15.93
N PRO A 21 -26.30 -27.75 15.09
CA PRO A 21 -25.19 -27.04 14.49
C PRO A 21 -24.46 -26.22 15.56
N LEU A 22 -23.15 -26.26 15.55
CA LEU A 22 -22.28 -25.42 16.37
C LEU A 22 -21.74 -24.30 15.47
N THR A 23 -21.90 -23.06 15.91
CA THR A 23 -21.44 -21.87 15.18
C THR A 23 -20.51 -21.04 16.05
N GLY A 24 -19.73 -20.16 15.45
CA GLY A 24 -18.79 -19.28 16.17
C GLY A 24 -17.52 -20.00 16.64
N LEU A 25 -17.17 -21.13 16.04
CA LEU A 25 -15.94 -21.85 16.36
C LEU A 25 -14.77 -21.19 15.64
N VAL A 26 -13.68 -20.96 16.39
CA VAL A 26 -12.45 -20.40 15.84
C VAL A 26 -11.70 -21.50 15.08
N ALA A 27 -11.15 -21.18 13.92
CA ALA A 27 -10.28 -22.06 13.14
C ALA A 27 -8.81 -21.73 13.52
N ASP A 28 -8.34 -22.34 14.62
CA ASP A 28 -7.01 -22.08 15.20
C ASP A 28 -6.08 -23.31 15.19
N GLY A 29 -6.59 -24.46 14.77
CA GLY A 29 -5.86 -25.74 14.78
C GLY A 29 -5.85 -26.41 16.15
N GLU A 30 -6.47 -25.84 17.15
CA GLU A 30 -6.47 -26.36 18.51
C GLU A 30 -7.55 -27.45 18.71
N SER A 31 -7.37 -28.19 19.79
CA SER A 31 -8.36 -29.18 20.23
C SER A 31 -9.59 -28.48 20.84
N VAL A 32 -10.74 -28.89 20.38
CA VAL A 32 -12.03 -28.36 20.88
C VAL A 32 -12.65 -29.30 21.87
N ASN A 33 -12.95 -28.80 23.07
CA ASN A 33 -13.68 -29.51 24.09
C ASN A 33 -15.18 -29.22 23.97
N LEU A 34 -15.99 -30.24 24.05
CA LEU A 34 -17.45 -30.12 24.00
C LEU A 34 -18.05 -30.48 25.38
N ALA A 35 -18.78 -29.56 25.96
CA ALA A 35 -19.60 -29.80 27.15
C ALA A 35 -21.08 -29.57 26.81
N ILE A 36 -21.93 -30.47 27.23
CA ILE A 36 -23.38 -30.37 27.10
C ILE A 36 -24.00 -30.50 28.49
N THR A 37 -24.73 -29.49 28.89
CA THR A 37 -25.51 -29.46 30.15
C THR A 37 -26.99 -29.21 29.85
N PHE A 38 -27.87 -29.70 30.71
CA PHE A 38 -29.29 -29.41 30.57
C PHE A 38 -29.65 -28.22 31.46
N ALA A 39 -30.35 -27.23 30.88
CA ALA A 39 -30.73 -26.01 31.60
C ALA A 39 -31.62 -26.25 32.83
N SER A 40 -32.28 -27.40 32.90
CA SER A 40 -33.14 -27.80 34.02
C SER A 40 -32.44 -28.64 35.10
N ASP A 41 -31.21 -29.11 34.83
CA ASP A 41 -30.44 -29.96 35.73
C ASP A 41 -28.95 -29.90 35.36
N ASP A 42 -28.23 -29.02 36.03
CA ASP A 42 -26.80 -28.79 35.81
C ASP A 42 -25.94 -30.02 36.18
N ALA A 43 -26.46 -30.93 36.96
CA ALA A 43 -25.80 -32.21 37.29
C ALA A 43 -25.93 -33.23 36.18
N CYS A 44 -26.84 -33.03 35.24
CA CYS A 44 -27.03 -33.89 34.08
C CYS A 44 -26.35 -33.31 32.84
N GLY A 45 -25.08 -33.62 32.68
CA GLY A 45 -24.28 -33.20 31.55
C GLY A 45 -23.15 -34.17 31.27
N PHE A 46 -22.51 -34.02 30.16
CA PHE A 46 -21.26 -34.72 29.85
C PHE A 46 -20.31 -33.77 29.12
N ALA A 47 -19.04 -34.03 29.28
CA ALA A 47 -17.99 -33.34 28.54
C ALA A 47 -17.16 -34.35 27.75
N VAL A 48 -16.77 -33.99 26.53
CA VAL A 48 -15.80 -34.72 25.71
C VAL A 48 -14.62 -33.79 25.55
N LEU A 49 -13.46 -34.20 26.06
CA LEU A 49 -12.20 -33.51 25.86
C LEU A 49 -11.65 -33.92 24.49
N ASP A 50 -11.01 -33.00 23.81
CA ASP A 50 -10.46 -33.23 22.48
C ASP A 50 -11.48 -33.83 21.50
N ALA A 51 -12.70 -33.32 21.54
CA ALA A 51 -13.81 -33.85 20.73
C ALA A 51 -13.52 -33.83 19.24
N TRP A 52 -12.78 -32.82 18.77
CA TRP A 52 -12.14 -32.74 17.44
C TRP A 52 -11.05 -31.67 17.48
N THR A 53 -10.21 -31.69 16.46
CA THR A 53 -9.25 -30.59 16.23
C THR A 53 -9.89 -29.58 15.27
N ALA A 54 -9.89 -28.31 15.64
CA ALA A 54 -10.32 -27.24 14.74
C ALA A 54 -9.42 -27.22 13.50
N PRO A 55 -9.94 -26.85 12.31
CA PRO A 55 -9.08 -26.59 11.19
C PRO A 55 -8.10 -25.47 11.54
N GLY A 56 -6.88 -25.54 10.98
CA GLY A 56 -5.90 -24.46 11.15
C GLY A 56 -6.42 -23.12 10.64
N PRO A 57 -5.82 -22.01 11.09
CA PRO A 57 -6.21 -20.69 10.64
C PRO A 57 -6.10 -20.60 9.12
N CYS A 58 -7.05 -19.90 8.52
CA CYS A 58 -7.04 -19.69 7.08
C CYS A 58 -5.84 -18.84 6.71
N PRO A 59 -5.03 -19.27 5.73
CA PRO A 59 -3.88 -18.49 5.32
C PRO A 59 -4.34 -17.10 4.83
N CYS A 60 -3.74 -16.08 5.40
CA CYS A 60 -3.88 -14.72 4.90
C CYS A 60 -3.07 -14.58 3.61
N SER A 61 -3.59 -13.83 2.65
CA SER A 61 -2.82 -13.41 1.49
C SER A 61 -3.15 -11.97 1.11
N VAL A 62 -2.14 -11.25 0.67
CA VAL A 62 -2.24 -9.92 0.09
C VAL A 62 -1.54 -9.91 -1.26
N LEU A 63 -2.20 -9.36 -2.27
CA LEU A 63 -1.63 -9.10 -3.60
C LEU A 63 -1.67 -7.59 -3.83
N LEU A 64 -0.57 -7.04 -4.31
CA LEU A 64 -0.40 -5.62 -4.58
C LEU A 64 -0.25 -5.41 -6.09
N GLU A 65 -1.02 -4.48 -6.65
CA GLU A 65 -0.94 -4.07 -8.05
C GLU A 65 -0.88 -2.55 -8.12
N VAL A 66 -0.16 -2.00 -9.08
CA VAL A 66 -0.11 -0.55 -9.34
C VAL A 66 -1.29 -0.18 -10.21
N ALA A 67 -2.12 0.76 -9.75
CA ALA A 67 -3.26 1.30 -10.49
C ALA A 67 -2.86 2.52 -11.30
N SER A 68 -2.11 3.45 -10.68
CA SER A 68 -1.58 4.64 -11.35
C SER A 68 -0.32 5.14 -10.66
N VAL A 69 0.48 5.90 -11.41
CA VAL A 69 1.67 6.61 -10.94
C VAL A 69 1.50 8.06 -11.36
N SER A 70 1.64 9.01 -10.43
CA SER A 70 1.60 10.43 -10.76
C SER A 70 2.89 10.88 -11.45
N GLU A 71 2.87 12.05 -12.02
CA GLU A 71 4.08 12.76 -12.44
C GLU A 71 4.87 13.22 -11.21
N CYS A 72 6.08 13.68 -11.42
CA CYS A 72 6.89 14.29 -10.38
C CYS A 72 6.22 15.54 -9.83
N ASP A 73 6.14 15.67 -8.50
CA ASP A 73 5.74 16.91 -7.82
C ASP A 73 6.96 17.83 -7.67
N PRO A 74 7.00 18.97 -8.35
CA PRO A 74 8.18 19.85 -8.30
C PRO A 74 8.53 20.36 -6.92
N SER A 75 7.54 20.46 -6.02
CA SER A 75 7.76 20.99 -4.67
C SER A 75 8.44 20.00 -3.72
N SER A 76 8.38 18.71 -4.03
CA SER A 76 8.92 17.65 -3.17
C SER A 76 9.96 16.77 -3.86
N GLY A 77 10.06 16.81 -5.20
CA GLY A 77 10.88 15.89 -5.99
C GLY A 77 10.38 14.45 -5.98
N ASN A 78 9.18 14.23 -5.47
CA ASN A 78 8.59 12.91 -5.29
C ASN A 78 7.37 12.70 -6.19
N HIS A 79 6.89 11.47 -6.21
CA HIS A 79 5.63 11.12 -6.87
C HIS A 79 4.76 10.25 -5.97
N THR A 80 3.50 10.14 -6.35
CA THR A 80 2.47 9.36 -5.66
C THR A 80 2.14 8.12 -6.47
N VAL A 81 1.88 7.01 -5.79
CA VAL A 81 1.44 5.76 -6.42
C VAL A 81 0.10 5.33 -5.82
N ASP A 82 -0.86 5.07 -6.70
CA ASP A 82 -2.10 4.41 -6.32
C ASP A 82 -1.96 2.90 -6.48
N PHE A 83 -2.25 2.19 -5.42
CA PHE A 83 -2.22 0.73 -5.38
C PHE A 83 -3.61 0.14 -5.31
N LEU A 84 -3.79 -1.01 -5.93
CA LEU A 84 -4.91 -1.92 -5.73
C LEU A 84 -4.42 -3.14 -4.94
N LEU A 85 -5.10 -3.43 -3.83
CA LEU A 85 -4.80 -4.55 -2.97
C LEU A 85 -5.92 -5.58 -3.02
N SER A 86 -5.59 -6.81 -3.35
CA SER A 86 -6.51 -7.93 -3.19
C SER A 86 -6.16 -8.70 -1.93
N VAL A 87 -7.03 -8.65 -0.93
CA VAL A 87 -6.79 -9.23 0.40
C VAL A 87 -7.73 -10.40 0.65
N THR A 88 -7.17 -11.50 1.15
CA THR A 88 -7.92 -12.70 1.52
C THR A 88 -7.57 -13.08 2.96
N ASN A 89 -8.57 -13.31 3.78
CA ASN A 89 -8.47 -13.63 5.21
C ASN A 89 -7.57 -12.63 5.98
N PRO A 90 -7.89 -11.32 5.94
CA PRO A 90 -7.12 -10.33 6.69
C PRO A 90 -7.13 -10.64 8.20
N PRO A 91 -6.09 -10.27 8.93
CA PRO A 91 -6.10 -10.35 10.39
C PRO A 91 -7.17 -9.42 10.96
N GLY A 92 -7.68 -9.75 12.15
CA GLY A 92 -8.70 -8.95 12.82
C GLY A 92 -8.17 -7.71 13.56
N SER A 93 -6.86 -7.47 13.52
CA SER A 93 -6.17 -6.39 14.25
C SER A 93 -4.89 -5.99 13.53
N GLY A 94 -4.26 -4.94 14.02
CA GLY A 94 -3.04 -4.37 13.46
C GLY A 94 -3.30 -3.32 12.39
N LEU A 95 -2.25 -2.87 11.73
CA LEU A 95 -2.31 -1.95 10.60
C LEU A 95 -1.77 -2.65 9.35
N LEU A 96 -2.16 -2.16 8.19
CA LEU A 96 -1.61 -2.56 6.91
C LEU A 96 -0.53 -1.55 6.52
N ASP A 97 0.71 -2.00 6.43
CA ASP A 97 1.82 -1.21 5.92
C ASP A 97 1.95 -1.42 4.41
N ILE A 98 2.03 -0.34 3.65
CA ILE A 98 2.28 -0.35 2.20
C ILE A 98 3.39 0.66 1.93
N GLY A 99 4.56 0.17 1.56
CA GLY A 99 5.68 1.03 1.23
C GLY A 99 6.13 1.94 2.38
N GLY A 100 5.89 1.58 3.65
CA GLY A 100 6.19 2.39 4.83
C GLY A 100 5.06 3.31 5.29
N THR A 101 3.92 3.34 4.57
CA THR A 101 2.73 4.09 4.97
C THR A 101 1.71 3.16 5.62
N LEU A 102 1.19 3.57 6.77
CA LEU A 102 0.26 2.76 7.57
C LEU A 102 -1.20 3.10 7.25
N PHE A 103 -1.99 2.07 7.01
CA PHE A 103 -3.42 2.16 6.71
C PHE A 103 -4.24 1.33 7.72
N GLU A 104 -5.51 1.72 7.91
CA GLU A 104 -6.46 0.87 8.63
C GLU A 104 -6.61 -0.46 7.88
N PRO A 105 -6.60 -1.59 8.60
CA PRO A 105 -6.64 -2.90 7.96
C PRO A 105 -8.04 -3.17 7.39
N PRO A 106 -8.13 -3.81 6.21
CA PRO A 106 -9.41 -4.31 5.74
C PRO A 106 -9.94 -5.41 6.67
N SER A 107 -11.23 -5.38 6.95
CA SER A 107 -11.90 -6.33 7.85
C SER A 107 -12.48 -7.54 7.14
N VAL A 108 -12.56 -7.52 5.82
CA VAL A 108 -13.16 -8.58 4.99
C VAL A 108 -12.31 -8.84 3.74
N ASN A 109 -12.54 -9.98 3.11
CA ASN A 109 -11.94 -10.27 1.81
C ASN A 109 -12.43 -9.30 0.76
N GLY A 110 -11.54 -8.79 -0.06
CA GLY A 110 -11.92 -7.84 -1.12
C GLY A 110 -10.74 -7.17 -1.79
N THR A 111 -11.08 -6.24 -2.68
CA THR A 111 -10.12 -5.35 -3.33
C THR A 111 -10.26 -3.95 -2.74
N TYR A 112 -9.14 -3.34 -2.42
CA TYR A 112 -9.03 -2.04 -1.77
C TYR A 112 -8.07 -1.16 -2.55
N SER A 113 -8.25 0.15 -2.49
CA SER A 113 -7.30 1.12 -3.04
C SER A 113 -6.55 1.81 -1.92
N ALA A 114 -5.27 2.09 -2.14
CA ALA A 114 -4.43 2.87 -1.25
C ALA A 114 -3.55 3.81 -2.07
N THR A 115 -3.43 5.05 -1.64
CA THR A 115 -2.54 6.05 -2.22
C THR A 115 -1.36 6.25 -1.28
N VAL A 116 -0.16 6.14 -1.80
CA VAL A 116 1.10 6.30 -1.05
C VAL A 116 1.93 7.36 -1.72
N ASP A 117 2.32 8.36 -0.94
CA ASP A 117 3.15 9.49 -1.35
C ASP A 117 4.62 9.25 -0.99
N GLY A 118 5.50 10.09 -1.55
CA GLY A 118 6.89 10.20 -1.11
C GLY A 118 7.87 9.25 -1.80
N PHE A 119 7.48 8.62 -2.90
CA PHE A 119 8.42 7.88 -3.74
C PHE A 119 9.27 8.84 -4.57
N ALA A 120 10.58 8.60 -4.62
CA ALA A 120 11.50 9.44 -5.40
C ALA A 120 11.18 9.37 -6.90
N ALA A 121 11.12 10.52 -7.55
CA ALA A 121 11.02 10.62 -9.00
C ALA A 121 12.44 10.61 -9.60
N ASP A 122 12.96 9.43 -9.91
CA ASP A 122 14.35 9.22 -10.33
C ASP A 122 14.49 8.47 -11.66
N GLY A 123 13.37 8.19 -12.33
CA GLY A 123 13.32 7.44 -13.59
C GLY A 123 13.66 5.96 -13.46
N GLN A 124 13.82 5.44 -12.24
CA GLN A 124 14.25 4.07 -12.01
C GLN A 124 13.07 3.11 -11.79
N ALA A 125 13.33 1.83 -11.96
CA ALA A 125 12.38 0.80 -11.59
C ALA A 125 12.23 0.74 -10.06
N ALA A 126 10.99 0.83 -9.59
CA ALA A 126 10.66 0.90 -8.18
C ALA A 126 9.93 -0.36 -7.71
N SER A 127 10.09 -0.65 -6.43
CA SER A 127 9.56 -1.84 -5.76
C SER A 127 8.67 -1.43 -4.59
N ALA A 128 7.66 -2.22 -4.31
CA ALA A 128 6.84 -2.05 -3.12
C ALA A 128 6.44 -3.38 -2.50
N GLY A 129 6.13 -3.31 -1.21
CA GLY A 129 5.57 -4.42 -0.46
C GLY A 129 4.41 -3.97 0.40
N ALA A 130 3.61 -4.93 0.82
CA ALA A 130 2.56 -4.73 1.78
C ALA A 130 2.58 -5.86 2.81
N PHE A 131 2.35 -5.54 4.08
CA PHE A 131 2.26 -6.52 5.16
C PHE A 131 1.36 -6.03 6.28
N PHE A 132 0.81 -6.97 7.06
CA PHE A 132 0.05 -6.64 8.27
C PHE A 132 0.96 -6.64 9.48
N THR A 133 0.90 -5.59 10.31
CA THR A 133 1.78 -5.42 11.47
C THR A 133 1.61 -6.52 12.53
N ASP A 134 0.37 -6.99 12.75
CA ASP A 134 0.07 -8.05 13.71
C ASP A 134 0.21 -9.47 13.13
N LEU A 135 0.35 -9.59 11.81
CA LEU A 135 0.57 -10.85 11.12
C LEU A 135 1.61 -10.69 10.00
N PRO A 136 2.91 -10.52 10.32
CA PRO A 136 3.96 -10.26 9.33
C PRO A 136 4.13 -11.37 8.29
N SER A 137 3.61 -12.58 8.56
CA SER A 137 3.58 -13.66 7.57
C SER A 137 2.57 -13.43 6.44
N CYS A 138 1.62 -12.49 6.63
CA CYS A 138 0.71 -12.02 5.60
C CYS A 138 1.34 -10.82 4.88
N THR A 139 2.19 -11.11 3.94
CA THR A 139 3.01 -10.13 3.24
C THR A 139 3.07 -10.40 1.75
N THR A 140 3.32 -9.37 0.98
CA THR A 140 3.76 -9.42 -0.41
C THR A 140 4.90 -8.43 -0.61
N ALA A 141 5.83 -8.77 -1.47
CA ALA A 141 6.86 -7.86 -1.95
C ALA A 141 7.05 -8.10 -3.44
N GLN A 142 7.16 -7.04 -4.19
CA GLN A 142 7.32 -7.10 -5.63
C GLN A 142 8.42 -6.14 -6.06
N ASP A 143 9.33 -6.65 -6.87
CA ASP A 143 10.42 -5.88 -7.42
C ASP A 143 10.03 -5.32 -8.79
N ALA A 144 10.43 -4.08 -9.05
CA ALA A 144 10.27 -3.42 -10.34
C ALA A 144 8.81 -3.42 -10.87
N ILE A 145 7.83 -3.16 -9.98
CA ILE A 145 6.41 -3.18 -10.36
C ILE A 145 5.93 -1.91 -11.05
N TRP A 146 6.71 -0.82 -11.00
CA TRP A 146 6.53 0.38 -11.83
C TRP A 146 7.88 1.00 -12.14
N VAL A 147 7.87 1.96 -13.06
CA VAL A 147 8.99 2.86 -13.29
C VAL A 147 8.61 4.22 -12.73
N ALA A 148 9.44 4.76 -11.85
CA ALA A 148 9.26 6.10 -11.32
C ALA A 148 9.30 7.11 -12.48
N PRO A 149 8.56 8.23 -12.40
CA PRO A 149 8.73 9.31 -13.37
C PRO A 149 10.17 9.84 -13.34
N ASP A 150 10.58 10.45 -14.43
CA ASP A 150 11.85 11.17 -14.46
C ASP A 150 11.86 12.25 -13.35
N PRO A 151 13.03 12.63 -12.85
CA PRO A 151 13.16 13.75 -11.93
C PRO A 151 12.46 14.99 -12.46
N CYS A 152 11.83 15.74 -11.56
CA CYS A 152 11.19 17.00 -11.95
C CYS A 152 12.21 17.86 -12.69
N SER A 153 11.91 18.22 -13.95
CA SER A 153 12.70 19.19 -14.65
C SER A 153 12.39 20.57 -14.10
N CYS A 154 13.43 21.31 -13.78
CA CYS A 154 13.31 22.68 -13.31
C CYS A 154 14.28 23.54 -14.18
N PRO A 155 13.95 23.79 -15.45
CA PRO A 155 14.88 24.44 -16.37
C PRO A 155 15.29 25.83 -15.93
N GLY A 156 14.49 26.48 -15.10
CA GLY A 156 14.77 27.81 -14.55
C GLY A 156 15.68 27.84 -13.32
N ASP A 157 15.91 26.68 -12.64
CA ASP A 157 16.86 26.52 -11.53
C ASP A 157 18.24 26.20 -12.13
N ILE A 158 18.97 27.24 -12.50
CA ILE A 158 20.22 27.13 -13.26
C ILE A 158 21.39 26.82 -12.35
N ASP A 159 21.38 27.35 -11.12
CA ASP A 159 22.44 27.13 -10.12
C ASP A 159 22.20 25.86 -9.27
N GLY A 160 21.00 25.25 -9.34
CA GLY A 160 20.65 24.00 -8.67
C GLY A 160 20.40 24.17 -7.17
N ASP A 161 19.99 25.35 -6.72
CA ASP A 161 19.72 25.62 -5.29
C ASP A 161 18.28 25.21 -4.87
N GLY A 162 17.46 24.81 -5.83
CA GLY A 162 16.07 24.37 -5.64
C GLY A 162 15.05 25.49 -5.66
N ILE A 163 15.42 26.74 -6.04
CA ILE A 163 14.52 27.88 -6.13
C ILE A 163 14.83 28.70 -7.38
N ILE A 164 13.85 28.91 -8.23
CA ILE A 164 14.03 29.81 -9.39
C ILE A 164 14.10 31.25 -8.91
N GLY A 165 15.28 31.84 -8.89
CA GLY A 165 15.55 33.10 -8.20
C GLY A 165 16.42 34.11 -8.96
N VAL A 166 16.96 35.04 -8.18
CA VAL A 166 17.85 36.08 -8.71
C VAL A 166 19.17 35.51 -9.19
N SER A 167 19.69 34.48 -8.50
CA SER A 167 20.95 33.81 -8.89
C SER A 167 20.85 33.23 -10.30
N ASP A 168 19.76 32.50 -10.58
CA ASP A 168 19.49 31.89 -11.88
C ASP A 168 19.37 32.93 -12.99
N THR A 169 18.68 34.05 -12.67
CA THR A 169 18.58 35.16 -13.62
C THR A 169 19.96 35.74 -13.96
N LEU A 170 20.86 35.85 -12.98
CA LEU A 170 22.21 36.32 -13.19
C LEU A 170 23.06 35.32 -14.00
N ASP A 171 22.89 34.02 -13.74
CA ASP A 171 23.59 32.96 -14.48
C ASP A 171 23.10 32.89 -15.94
N LEU A 172 21.78 33.03 -16.17
CA LEU A 172 21.22 33.17 -17.50
C LEU A 172 21.82 34.36 -18.25
N LEU A 173 21.82 35.54 -17.59
CA LEU A 173 22.38 36.77 -18.20
C LEU A 173 23.87 36.67 -18.46
N ALA A 174 24.64 35.96 -17.64
CA ALA A 174 26.05 35.72 -17.84
C ALA A 174 26.31 34.89 -19.12
N ASN A 175 25.35 34.05 -19.52
CA ASN A 175 25.42 33.22 -20.70
C ASN A 175 24.60 33.76 -21.90
N PHE A 176 24.03 34.97 -21.77
CA PHE A 176 23.18 35.55 -22.80
C PHE A 176 23.88 35.66 -24.15
N GLY A 177 23.23 35.15 -25.20
CA GLY A 177 23.76 35.05 -26.54
C GLY A 177 24.58 33.78 -26.82
N CYS A 178 24.69 32.86 -25.85
CA CYS A 178 25.24 31.52 -26.11
C CYS A 178 24.37 30.79 -27.11
N THR A 179 25.00 30.09 -28.07
CA THR A 179 24.30 29.35 -29.11
C THR A 179 24.86 27.94 -29.23
N GLY A 180 23.96 26.97 -29.35
CA GLY A 180 24.30 25.54 -29.50
C GLY A 180 23.94 24.72 -28.31
N VAL A 181 24.07 23.40 -28.47
CA VAL A 181 23.69 22.42 -27.44
C VAL A 181 24.55 22.59 -26.17
N GLY A 182 23.90 22.63 -25.01
CA GLY A 182 24.58 22.66 -23.71
C GLY A 182 24.93 24.08 -23.22
N CYS A 183 24.30 25.12 -23.74
CA CYS A 183 24.37 26.46 -23.19
C CYS A 183 23.64 26.48 -21.82
N THR A 184 24.34 26.86 -20.76
CA THR A 184 23.74 27.12 -19.48
C THR A 184 22.77 28.32 -19.60
N GLY A 185 21.50 28.15 -19.19
CA GLY A 185 20.48 29.17 -19.29
C GLY A 185 19.60 29.10 -20.54
N ASP A 186 19.74 28.07 -21.37
CA ASP A 186 18.80 27.72 -22.44
C ASP A 186 17.58 26.98 -21.75
N VAL A 187 16.62 27.78 -21.29
CA VAL A 187 15.49 27.33 -20.47
C VAL A 187 14.39 26.73 -21.36
N ASP A 188 14.17 27.30 -22.55
CA ASP A 188 13.14 26.83 -23.48
C ASP A 188 13.64 25.74 -24.47
N GLY A 189 14.95 25.45 -24.45
CA GLY A 189 15.56 24.37 -25.25
C GLY A 189 15.70 24.66 -26.73
N ASP A 190 15.67 25.93 -27.14
CA ASP A 190 15.81 26.32 -28.57
C ASP A 190 17.25 26.37 -29.05
N ASN A 191 18.23 26.11 -28.20
CA ASN A 191 19.67 26.18 -28.38
C ASN A 191 20.22 27.60 -28.52
N LEU A 192 19.54 28.60 -27.98
CA LEU A 192 19.96 29.99 -27.91
C LEU A 192 19.58 30.60 -26.57
N VAL A 193 20.52 31.03 -25.76
CA VAL A 193 20.20 31.78 -24.54
C VAL A 193 19.80 33.20 -24.92
N GLY A 194 18.51 33.49 -24.87
CA GLY A 194 17.92 34.74 -25.38
C GLY A 194 16.85 35.36 -24.47
N VAL A 195 16.03 36.19 -25.06
CA VAL A 195 14.95 36.87 -24.36
C VAL A 195 13.82 35.88 -24.00
N ALA A 196 13.62 34.84 -24.79
CA ALA A 196 12.61 33.82 -24.54
C ALA A 196 12.91 33.10 -23.23
N ASP A 197 14.15 32.70 -22.96
CA ASP A 197 14.61 32.06 -21.73
C ASP A 197 14.41 32.96 -20.50
N ILE A 198 14.68 34.27 -20.63
CA ILE A 198 14.42 35.21 -19.55
C ILE A 198 12.92 35.24 -19.22
N LEU A 199 12.06 35.27 -20.22
CA LEU A 199 10.61 35.28 -20.01
C LEU A 199 10.11 33.99 -19.40
N GLU A 200 10.65 32.85 -19.82
CA GLU A 200 10.33 31.53 -19.27
C GLU A 200 10.75 31.47 -17.78
N LEU A 201 12.02 31.81 -17.48
CA LEU A 201 12.52 31.84 -16.11
C LEU A 201 11.68 32.79 -15.23
N LEU A 202 11.37 34.01 -15.71
CA LEU A 202 10.56 34.97 -14.94
C LEU A 202 9.10 34.52 -14.74
N SER A 203 8.57 33.66 -15.61
CA SER A 203 7.23 33.11 -15.46
C SER A 203 7.13 32.14 -14.26
N ALA A 204 8.25 31.51 -13.90
CA ALA A 204 8.38 30.59 -12.78
C ALA A 204 9.16 31.19 -11.59
N PHE A 205 9.42 32.50 -11.61
CA PHE A 205 10.24 33.16 -10.58
C PHE A 205 9.62 33.08 -9.19
N GLY A 206 10.36 32.49 -8.26
CA GLY A 206 9.92 32.23 -6.88
C GLY A 206 9.36 30.84 -6.65
N ASP A 207 9.23 30.03 -7.70
CA ASP A 207 8.83 28.63 -7.55
C ASP A 207 10.01 27.82 -6.99
N SER A 208 9.67 26.80 -6.22
CA SER A 208 10.60 25.79 -5.74
C SER A 208 10.61 24.58 -6.68
N CYS A 209 11.75 23.97 -6.82
CA CYS A 209 11.98 22.78 -7.65
C CYS A 209 11.91 21.47 -6.87
#